data_a1b3931837a215f3ccce26c686b1ccbb
#
_entry.id   a1b3931837a215f3ccce26c686b1ccbb
#
_cell.length_a   1.000
_cell.length_b   1.000
_cell.length_c   1.000
_cell.angle_alpha   90.00
_cell.angle_beta   90.00
_cell.angle_gamma   90.00
#
_symmetry.space_group_name_H-M   'P 1'
#
loop_
_entity.id
_entity.type
_entity.pdbx_description
1 polymer ?
#
loop_
_entity_poly.entity_id
_entity_poly.type
_entity_poly.pdbx_seq_one_letter_code
_entity_poly.pdbx_strand_id
1 'polypeptide(L)'
;FASIMTTEERAFGRGGLGAVLGSKNVKAVTFGGDSAPELSIDATANDIHREAATEDHIMKEQGTVAVMDLANEMDGLPSYYFSERSFEAVDAINGAAVADKKYKKGTCSACAFACKLPTRDEARGVETEGPEFEVAMAFGSNSGVANIVDVMKSNQLCDEYGLDAISAGNTIAAYLAAEDEFGNRELIWDLVEKTAHREGVGDQLAEGIGRIHEDLGVGNWSVKNMDFAAHEGRLLHGQALSYAVANRGADHMYATFYSVEYPLVEEDEAMEPAGFEGKAERLVEREDLMALNDSGVVCKFSRDFMTPERYELLFDADFEELLAAGARTVTLERHFNNQRGFDVDDDRLPYEEELPSLGDAIESYYEQRGWNEDGTVPESALPV
;
A
#
# COMPACT_ATOMS: atom_id res chain seq x y z
N PHE A 1 -9.02 -1.57 -11.67
CA PHE A 1 -7.91 -1.95 -10.76
C PHE A 1 -7.27 -3.31 -11.10
N ALA A 2 -7.11 -3.64 -12.40
CA ALA A 2 -6.40 -4.83 -12.83
C ALA A 2 -4.89 -4.68 -12.58
N SER A 3 -4.28 -5.75 -12.07
CA SER A 3 -2.86 -5.84 -11.74
C SER A 3 -2.05 -6.47 -12.89
N ILE A 4 -0.72 -6.31 -12.85
CA ILE A 4 0.20 -7.09 -13.70
C ILE A 4 0.80 -8.18 -12.83
N MET A 5 0.37 -9.42 -13.03
CA MET A 5 0.88 -10.56 -12.27
C MET A 5 2.30 -10.95 -12.72
N THR A 6 3.19 -11.15 -11.76
CA THR A 6 4.58 -11.56 -12.01
C THR A 6 4.80 -13.03 -11.66
N THR A 7 4.09 -13.51 -10.67
CA THR A 7 3.98 -14.91 -10.24
C THR A 7 2.52 -15.19 -9.90
N GLU A 8 2.21 -16.37 -9.39
CA GLU A 8 0.85 -16.72 -8.96
C GLU A 8 0.37 -15.84 -7.80
N GLU A 9 1.28 -15.24 -7.02
CA GLU A 9 1.00 -14.56 -5.76
C GLU A 9 1.64 -13.15 -5.68
N ARG A 10 2.28 -12.66 -6.74
CA ARG A 10 2.97 -11.35 -6.74
C ARG A 10 2.63 -10.55 -7.97
N ALA A 11 2.40 -9.27 -7.76
CA ALA A 11 1.94 -8.37 -8.80
C ALA A 11 2.53 -6.97 -8.67
N PHE A 12 2.52 -6.23 -9.78
CA PHE A 12 2.39 -4.76 -9.75
C PHE A 12 0.91 -4.47 -9.56
N GLY A 13 0.48 -4.35 -8.30
CA GLY A 13 -0.92 -4.42 -7.88
C GLY A 13 -1.68 -3.14 -8.16
N ARG A 14 -1.39 -2.10 -7.38
CA ARG A 14 -2.16 -0.85 -7.37
C ARG A 14 -1.86 0.05 -8.58
N GLY A 15 -2.80 0.95 -8.89
CA GLY A 15 -2.68 1.91 -9.98
C GLY A 15 -3.26 1.45 -11.33
N GLY A 16 -3.85 0.26 -11.42
CA GLY A 16 -4.55 -0.20 -12.62
C GLY A 16 -3.64 -0.49 -13.83
N LEU A 17 -2.35 -0.78 -13.62
CA LEU A 17 -1.38 -1.00 -14.70
C LEU A 17 -1.74 -2.17 -15.60
N GLY A 18 -2.43 -3.21 -15.06
CA GLY A 18 -2.95 -4.32 -15.84
C GLY A 18 -3.97 -3.88 -16.87
N ALA A 19 -4.87 -2.95 -16.51
CA ALA A 19 -5.83 -2.37 -17.45
C ALA A 19 -5.14 -1.53 -18.55
N VAL A 20 -4.04 -0.83 -18.20
CA VAL A 20 -3.23 -0.09 -19.20
C VAL A 20 -2.60 -1.05 -20.21
N LEU A 21 -2.01 -2.16 -19.78
CA LEU A 21 -1.47 -3.17 -20.68
C LEU A 21 -2.57 -3.81 -21.54
N GLY A 22 -3.71 -4.14 -20.93
CA GLY A 22 -4.87 -4.70 -21.61
C GLY A 22 -5.40 -3.78 -22.70
N SER A 23 -5.51 -2.46 -22.44
CA SER A 23 -5.94 -1.47 -23.43
C SER A 23 -4.99 -1.35 -24.62
N LYS A 24 -3.74 -1.74 -24.46
CA LYS A 24 -2.71 -1.77 -25.51
C LYS A 24 -2.56 -3.14 -26.17
N ASN A 25 -3.44 -4.10 -25.83
CA ASN A 25 -3.38 -5.50 -26.27
C ASN A 25 -2.05 -6.21 -25.92
N VAL A 26 -1.38 -5.79 -24.85
CA VAL A 26 -0.18 -6.45 -24.33
C VAL A 26 -0.60 -7.52 -23.35
N LYS A 27 -0.36 -8.80 -23.68
CA LYS A 27 -0.69 -9.95 -22.84
C LYS A 27 0.37 -10.24 -21.78
N ALA A 28 1.63 -10.17 -22.17
CA ALA A 28 2.76 -10.47 -21.30
C ALA A 28 4.02 -9.74 -21.80
N VAL A 29 4.94 -9.49 -20.88
CA VAL A 29 6.31 -9.03 -21.16
C VAL A 29 7.26 -10.05 -20.58
N THR A 30 8.21 -10.56 -21.37
CA THR A 30 9.23 -11.48 -20.92
C THR A 30 10.61 -10.87 -21.05
N PHE A 31 11.47 -11.17 -20.09
CA PHE A 31 12.85 -10.72 -20.06
C PHE A 31 13.78 -11.93 -20.11
N GLY A 32 14.91 -11.79 -20.77
CA GLY A 32 15.95 -12.78 -20.80
C GLY A 32 17.30 -12.16 -21.12
N GLY A 33 18.38 -12.84 -20.78
CA GLY A 33 19.74 -12.42 -21.04
C GLY A 33 20.72 -13.57 -20.84
N ASP A 34 21.89 -13.48 -21.46
CA ASP A 34 22.92 -14.52 -21.45
C ASP A 34 23.92 -14.37 -20.30
N SER A 35 23.88 -13.27 -19.54
CA SER A 35 24.79 -12.99 -18.41
C SER A 35 24.07 -12.30 -17.26
N ALA A 36 24.46 -12.63 -16.03
CA ALA A 36 24.13 -11.84 -14.87
C ALA A 36 25.16 -10.69 -14.72
N PRO A 37 24.78 -9.51 -14.20
CA PRO A 37 25.74 -8.47 -13.88
C PRO A 37 26.72 -8.97 -12.80
N GLU A 38 27.99 -8.63 -12.95
CA GLU A 38 28.97 -8.85 -11.88
C GLU A 38 28.74 -7.77 -10.81
N LEU A 39 28.37 -8.20 -9.61
CA LEU A 39 28.26 -7.33 -8.44
C LEU A 39 29.54 -7.44 -7.62
N SER A 40 30.25 -6.33 -7.42
CA SER A 40 31.49 -6.25 -6.60
C SER A 40 31.22 -6.21 -5.09
N ILE A 41 30.04 -6.64 -4.64
CA ILE A 41 29.52 -6.48 -3.28
C ILE A 41 29.33 -7.78 -2.51
N ASP A 42 29.94 -8.89 -2.95
CA ASP A 42 29.69 -10.24 -2.40
C ASP A 42 29.81 -10.33 -0.86
N ALA A 43 30.78 -9.67 -0.26
CA ALA A 43 30.96 -9.70 1.20
C ALA A 43 29.79 -8.99 1.91
N THR A 44 29.42 -7.79 1.46
CA THR A 44 28.31 -7.01 2.01
C THR A 44 26.97 -7.71 1.79
N ALA A 45 26.73 -8.28 0.61
CA ALA A 45 25.53 -9.07 0.33
C ALA A 45 25.41 -10.26 1.30
N ASN A 46 26.51 -10.96 1.59
CA ASN A 46 26.53 -12.07 2.55
C ASN A 46 26.23 -11.59 3.99
N ASP A 47 26.71 -10.40 4.37
CA ASP A 47 26.46 -9.82 5.69
C ASP A 47 24.98 -9.42 5.83
N ILE A 48 24.40 -8.74 4.84
CA ILE A 48 22.96 -8.40 4.79
C ILE A 48 22.11 -9.68 4.85
N HIS A 49 22.46 -10.71 4.07
CA HIS A 49 21.74 -11.98 4.09
C HIS A 49 21.80 -12.66 5.46
N ARG A 50 22.96 -12.63 6.14
CA ARG A 50 23.09 -13.22 7.47
C ARG A 50 22.27 -12.46 8.50
N GLU A 51 22.31 -11.13 8.48
CA GLU A 51 21.55 -10.25 9.32
C GLU A 51 20.05 -10.51 9.13
N ALA A 52 19.53 -10.41 7.90
CA ALA A 52 18.14 -10.69 7.57
C ALA A 52 17.68 -12.11 7.95
N ALA A 53 18.54 -13.12 7.79
CA ALA A 53 18.21 -14.51 8.14
C ALA A 53 18.10 -14.74 9.65
N THR A 54 18.94 -14.04 10.44
CA THR A 54 19.05 -14.22 11.90
C THR A 54 18.16 -13.27 12.69
N GLU A 55 17.66 -12.20 12.06
CA GLU A 55 16.72 -11.26 12.68
C GLU A 55 15.50 -11.99 13.23
N ASP A 56 15.18 -11.74 14.49
CA ASP A 56 13.94 -12.23 15.14
C ASP A 56 12.85 -11.18 14.95
N HIS A 57 12.11 -11.29 13.87
CA HIS A 57 11.12 -10.30 13.48
C HIS A 57 9.73 -10.92 13.34
N ILE A 58 8.73 -10.30 13.95
CA ILE A 58 7.33 -10.78 14.00
C ILE A 58 6.74 -11.02 12.60
N MET A 59 7.15 -10.24 11.59
CA MET A 59 6.73 -10.43 10.21
C MET A 59 7.10 -11.80 9.62
N LYS A 60 8.11 -12.48 10.17
CA LYS A 60 8.47 -13.85 9.73
C LYS A 60 7.40 -14.87 10.12
N GLU A 61 6.57 -14.56 11.12
CA GLU A 61 5.52 -15.45 11.62
C GLU A 61 4.12 -14.98 11.25
N GLN A 62 3.85 -13.69 11.33
CA GLN A 62 2.54 -13.08 11.16
C GLN A 62 2.41 -12.16 9.93
N GLY A 63 3.51 -11.93 9.18
CA GLY A 63 3.53 -10.99 8.07
C GLY A 63 3.19 -9.58 8.52
N THR A 64 2.71 -8.78 7.60
CA THR A 64 2.26 -7.41 7.87
C THR A 64 1.02 -7.34 8.77
N VAL A 65 0.27 -8.44 8.89
CA VAL A 65 -0.93 -8.50 9.76
C VAL A 65 -0.56 -8.38 11.25
N ALA A 66 0.71 -8.54 11.60
CA ALA A 66 1.21 -8.30 12.96
C ALA A 66 0.87 -6.90 13.52
N VAL A 67 0.64 -5.90 12.66
CA VAL A 67 0.28 -4.53 13.09
C VAL A 67 -1.22 -4.38 13.43
N MET A 68 -2.06 -5.36 13.07
CA MET A 68 -3.52 -5.22 13.14
C MET A 68 -4.05 -5.02 14.57
N ASP A 69 -3.52 -5.75 15.53
CA ASP A 69 -3.94 -5.60 16.94
C ASP A 69 -3.60 -4.20 17.46
N LEU A 70 -2.39 -3.72 17.17
CA LEU A 70 -1.96 -2.36 17.53
C LEU A 70 -2.87 -1.31 16.88
N ALA A 71 -3.14 -1.43 15.59
CA ALA A 71 -4.05 -0.51 14.89
C ALA A 71 -5.44 -0.51 15.51
N ASN A 72 -5.97 -1.69 15.85
CA ASN A 72 -7.27 -1.84 16.49
C ASN A 72 -7.31 -1.22 17.90
N GLU A 73 -6.27 -1.44 18.71
CA GLU A 73 -6.14 -0.87 20.06
C GLU A 73 -6.02 0.67 20.04
N MET A 74 -5.41 1.22 19.00
CA MET A 74 -5.25 2.67 18.81
C MET A 74 -6.47 3.33 18.15
N ASP A 75 -7.57 2.62 17.94
CA ASP A 75 -8.74 3.14 17.20
C ASP A 75 -8.38 3.58 15.76
N GLY A 76 -7.56 2.79 15.10
CA GLY A 76 -6.96 3.04 13.78
C GLY A 76 -7.10 1.88 12.79
N LEU A 77 -8.02 0.93 13.01
CA LEU A 77 -8.34 -0.15 12.08
C LEU A 77 -9.65 0.16 11.33
N PRO A 78 -9.61 0.56 10.05
CA PRO A 78 -10.81 0.80 9.27
C PRO A 78 -11.73 -0.42 9.26
N SER A 79 -13.01 -0.19 9.52
CA SER A 79 -14.02 -1.23 9.65
C SER A 79 -15.36 -0.77 9.07
N TYR A 80 -16.16 -1.70 8.55
CA TYR A 80 -17.51 -1.45 8.04
C TYR A 80 -17.55 -0.26 7.06
N TYR A 81 -16.77 -0.37 5.99
CA TYR A 81 -16.58 0.68 5.00
C TYR A 81 -16.19 2.03 5.60
N PHE A 82 -15.14 2.02 6.44
CA PHE A 82 -14.57 3.19 7.13
C PHE A 82 -15.53 3.91 8.10
N SER A 83 -16.70 3.34 8.41
CA SER A 83 -17.66 3.93 9.37
C SER A 83 -17.17 3.78 10.81
N GLU A 84 -16.39 2.75 11.09
CA GLU A 84 -15.76 2.47 12.39
C GLU A 84 -14.24 2.43 12.24
N ARG A 85 -13.51 2.60 13.34
CA ARG A 85 -12.04 2.61 13.39
C ARG A 85 -11.47 1.49 14.25
N SER A 86 -12.32 0.59 14.69
CA SER A 86 -11.97 -0.63 15.40
C SER A 86 -12.93 -1.76 15.01
N PHE A 87 -12.49 -2.99 15.15
CA PHE A 87 -13.24 -4.18 14.80
C PHE A 87 -13.33 -5.11 16.00
N GLU A 88 -14.53 -5.38 16.48
CA GLU A 88 -14.79 -6.18 17.69
C GLU A 88 -14.33 -7.63 17.55
N ALA A 89 -14.26 -8.16 16.33
CA ALA A 89 -13.85 -9.52 16.05
C ALA A 89 -12.41 -9.61 15.51
N VAL A 90 -11.53 -8.67 15.84
CA VAL A 90 -10.15 -8.59 15.34
C VAL A 90 -9.37 -9.89 15.57
N ASP A 91 -9.56 -10.58 16.70
CA ASP A 91 -8.91 -11.85 17.02
C ASP A 91 -9.18 -12.96 15.97
N ALA A 92 -10.27 -12.84 15.20
CA ALA A 92 -10.61 -13.82 14.18
C ALA A 92 -9.87 -13.61 12.85
N ILE A 93 -9.18 -12.46 12.67
CA ILE A 93 -8.51 -12.07 11.42
C ILE A 93 -7.11 -11.46 11.62
N ASN A 94 -6.63 -11.37 12.87
CA ASN A 94 -5.34 -10.77 13.22
C ASN A 94 -4.12 -11.64 12.84
N GLY A 95 -2.92 -11.17 13.19
CA GLY A 95 -1.66 -11.86 12.93
C GLY A 95 -1.60 -13.27 13.52
N ALA A 96 -2.18 -13.51 14.68
CA ALA A 96 -2.25 -14.85 15.29
C ALA A 96 -3.16 -15.80 14.50
N ALA A 97 -4.30 -15.31 14.00
CA ALA A 97 -5.21 -16.08 13.16
C ALA A 97 -4.56 -16.46 11.81
N VAL A 98 -3.76 -15.58 11.21
CA VAL A 98 -2.99 -15.88 10.01
C VAL A 98 -1.88 -16.89 10.30
N ALA A 99 -1.12 -16.70 11.38
CA ALA A 99 -0.03 -17.60 11.77
C ALA A 99 -0.51 -19.05 12.01
N ASP A 100 -1.73 -19.25 12.54
CA ASP A 100 -2.36 -20.57 12.70
C ASP A 100 -2.57 -21.30 11.36
N LYS A 101 -2.74 -20.56 10.26
CA LYS A 101 -2.91 -21.11 8.91
C LYS A 101 -1.61 -21.27 8.13
N LYS A 102 -0.51 -20.73 8.62
CA LYS A 102 0.80 -20.86 7.99
C LYS A 102 1.31 -22.30 8.05
N TYR A 103 1.59 -22.90 6.89
CA TYR A 103 2.00 -24.29 6.81
C TYR A 103 3.48 -24.50 6.44
N LYS A 104 4.17 -23.45 5.97
CA LYS A 104 5.61 -23.49 5.65
C LYS A 104 6.23 -22.11 5.74
N LYS A 105 7.56 -22.05 5.76
CA LYS A 105 8.28 -20.78 5.55
C LYS A 105 8.20 -20.40 4.08
N GLY A 106 8.00 -19.12 3.80
CA GLY A 106 7.97 -18.56 2.45
C GLY A 106 8.97 -17.43 2.28
N THR A 107 9.53 -17.31 1.07
CA THR A 107 10.48 -16.25 0.74
C THR A 107 10.35 -15.85 -0.73
N CYS A 108 10.69 -14.62 -1.06
CA CYS A 108 10.93 -14.20 -2.43
C CYS A 108 12.26 -14.80 -2.94
N SER A 109 12.48 -14.78 -4.25
CA SER A 109 13.72 -15.28 -4.85
C SER A 109 14.95 -14.60 -4.22
N ALA A 110 15.89 -15.40 -3.74
CA ALA A 110 17.14 -14.97 -3.10
C ALA A 110 16.99 -14.04 -1.86
N CYS A 111 15.81 -13.97 -1.23
CA CYS A 111 15.61 -13.19 -0.02
C CYS A 111 15.79 -14.03 1.25
N ALA A 112 16.63 -13.58 2.17
CA ALA A 112 16.90 -14.24 3.44
C ALA A 112 15.94 -13.86 4.57
N PHE A 113 15.20 -12.76 4.45
CA PHE A 113 14.28 -12.27 5.48
C PHE A 113 13.07 -13.18 5.67
N ALA A 114 12.55 -13.78 4.60
CA ALA A 114 11.52 -14.83 4.64
C ALA A 114 10.20 -14.38 5.32
N CYS A 115 9.69 -13.20 4.95
CA CYS A 115 8.43 -12.66 5.48
C CYS A 115 7.16 -13.15 4.75
N LYS A 116 7.28 -13.96 3.69
CA LYS A 116 6.10 -14.56 3.04
C LYS A 116 5.34 -15.49 3.96
N LEU A 117 4.01 -15.48 3.85
CA LEU A 117 3.09 -16.29 4.63
C LEU A 117 2.29 -17.27 3.76
N PRO A 118 2.86 -18.38 3.31
CA PRO A 118 2.08 -19.41 2.67
C PRO A 118 1.09 -20.02 3.68
N THR A 119 -0.19 -19.76 3.48
CA THR A 119 -1.29 -20.18 4.34
C THR A 119 -2.19 -21.19 3.66
N ARG A 120 -2.79 -22.09 4.45
CA ARG A 120 -3.65 -23.16 3.93
C ARG A 120 -4.75 -23.51 4.91
N ASP A 121 -5.94 -23.77 4.40
CA ASP A 121 -7.01 -24.49 5.08
C ASP A 121 -7.47 -25.67 4.22
N GLU A 122 -7.03 -26.88 4.57
CA GLU A 122 -7.32 -28.11 3.80
C GLU A 122 -8.81 -28.46 3.80
N ALA A 123 -9.51 -28.16 4.89
CA ALA A 123 -10.94 -28.48 5.04
C ALA A 123 -11.81 -27.69 4.06
N ARG A 124 -11.37 -26.47 3.70
CA ARG A 124 -12.08 -25.58 2.78
C ARG A 124 -11.42 -25.52 1.40
N GLY A 125 -10.28 -26.16 1.20
CA GLY A 125 -9.55 -26.16 -0.06
C GLY A 125 -9.00 -24.77 -0.43
N VAL A 126 -8.60 -23.98 0.57
CA VAL A 126 -8.04 -22.64 0.36
C VAL A 126 -6.54 -22.72 0.57
N GLU A 127 -5.77 -22.22 -0.38
CA GLU A 127 -4.31 -22.05 -0.28
C GLU A 127 -3.92 -20.75 -0.98
N THR A 128 -3.19 -19.86 -0.25
CA THR A 128 -2.74 -18.58 -0.77
C THR A 128 -1.45 -18.13 -0.08
N GLU A 129 -0.87 -17.03 -0.52
CA GLU A 129 0.17 -16.31 0.20
C GLU A 129 -0.46 -15.09 0.88
N GLY A 130 -0.30 -14.95 2.18
CA GLY A 130 -0.99 -13.95 2.99
C GLY A 130 -2.24 -14.51 3.70
N PRO A 131 -3.24 -13.68 3.99
CA PRO A 131 -3.38 -12.28 3.54
C PRO A 131 -2.35 -11.35 4.17
N GLU A 132 -2.02 -10.26 3.50
CA GLU A 132 -1.31 -9.12 4.07
C GLU A 132 -2.28 -8.25 4.87
N PHE A 133 -1.77 -7.33 5.72
CA PHE A 133 -2.59 -6.45 6.56
C PHE A 133 -3.66 -5.69 5.77
N GLU A 134 -3.27 -5.16 4.63
CA GLU A 134 -4.17 -4.43 3.73
C GLU A 134 -5.36 -5.28 3.26
N VAL A 135 -5.11 -6.53 2.93
CA VAL A 135 -6.14 -7.47 2.48
C VAL A 135 -7.00 -7.93 3.64
N ALA A 136 -6.36 -8.18 4.80
CA ALA A 136 -7.07 -8.56 6.03
C ALA A 136 -7.98 -7.43 6.54
N MET A 137 -7.60 -6.17 6.33
CA MET A 137 -8.49 -5.03 6.56
C MET A 137 -9.61 -5.00 5.51
N ALA A 138 -9.28 -4.94 4.21
CA ALA A 138 -10.25 -4.67 3.15
C ALA A 138 -11.36 -5.74 3.07
N PHE A 139 -11.00 -7.03 3.08
CA PHE A 139 -11.94 -8.15 3.05
C PHE A 139 -12.34 -8.67 4.43
N GLY A 140 -11.69 -8.24 5.50
CA GLY A 140 -12.01 -8.57 6.89
C GLY A 140 -12.80 -7.46 7.56
N SER A 141 -12.14 -6.59 8.35
CA SER A 141 -12.81 -5.57 9.16
C SER A 141 -13.66 -4.61 8.33
N ASN A 142 -13.17 -4.13 7.19
CA ASN A 142 -13.89 -3.18 6.33
C ASN A 142 -15.11 -3.78 5.62
N SER A 143 -15.10 -5.11 5.42
CA SER A 143 -16.23 -5.88 4.87
C SER A 143 -17.08 -6.57 5.95
N GLY A 144 -16.74 -6.43 7.25
CA GLY A 144 -17.45 -7.03 8.37
C GLY A 144 -17.27 -8.55 8.48
N VAL A 145 -16.19 -9.12 7.93
CA VAL A 145 -15.93 -10.57 7.92
C VAL A 145 -15.02 -10.96 9.09
N ALA A 146 -15.53 -11.80 9.98
CA ALA A 146 -14.87 -12.29 11.19
C ALA A 146 -14.35 -13.73 11.03
N ASN A 147 -13.63 -14.01 9.94
CA ASN A 147 -13.04 -15.34 9.70
C ASN A 147 -11.88 -15.25 8.72
N ILE A 148 -10.67 -15.60 9.19
CA ILE A 148 -9.46 -15.50 8.37
C ILE A 148 -9.48 -16.39 7.12
N VAL A 149 -10.13 -17.55 7.15
CA VAL A 149 -10.20 -18.43 5.97
C VAL A 149 -11.09 -17.84 4.88
N ASP A 150 -12.12 -17.07 5.25
CA ASP A 150 -12.94 -16.35 4.29
C ASP A 150 -12.16 -15.21 3.63
N VAL A 151 -11.33 -14.49 4.40
CA VAL A 151 -10.41 -13.48 3.89
C VAL A 151 -9.35 -14.10 2.99
N MET A 152 -8.74 -15.23 3.39
CA MET A 152 -7.80 -16.00 2.56
C MET A 152 -8.40 -16.37 1.21
N LYS A 153 -9.68 -16.78 1.18
CA LYS A 153 -10.37 -17.12 -0.07
C LYS A 153 -10.56 -15.89 -0.97
N SER A 154 -10.87 -14.74 -0.40
CA SER A 154 -10.97 -13.48 -1.15
C SER A 154 -9.62 -13.09 -1.74
N ASN A 155 -8.53 -13.21 -0.95
CA ASN A 155 -7.17 -12.99 -1.43
C ASN A 155 -6.81 -13.93 -2.60
N GLN A 156 -7.07 -15.23 -2.44
CA GLN A 156 -6.84 -16.22 -3.49
C GLN A 156 -7.56 -15.83 -4.80
N LEU A 157 -8.81 -15.41 -4.72
CA LEU A 157 -9.58 -14.99 -5.89
C LEU A 157 -8.99 -13.74 -6.56
N CYS A 158 -8.53 -12.75 -5.77
CA CYS A 158 -7.87 -11.58 -6.32
C CYS A 158 -6.58 -11.93 -7.05
N ASP A 159 -5.77 -12.84 -6.51
CA ASP A 159 -4.55 -13.35 -7.16
C ASP A 159 -4.87 -14.11 -8.45
N GLU A 160 -5.86 -15.03 -8.43
CA GLU A 160 -6.29 -15.82 -9.58
C GLU A 160 -6.80 -14.94 -10.74
N TYR A 161 -7.54 -13.86 -10.42
CA TYR A 161 -8.09 -12.93 -11.42
C TYR A 161 -7.17 -11.75 -11.75
N GLY A 162 -6.07 -11.55 -11.02
CA GLY A 162 -5.16 -10.45 -11.22
C GLY A 162 -5.76 -9.09 -10.84
N LEU A 163 -6.40 -9.00 -9.68
CA LEU A 163 -6.99 -7.78 -9.14
C LEU A 163 -6.13 -7.18 -8.03
N ASP A 164 -6.10 -5.85 -7.94
CA ASP A 164 -5.66 -5.14 -6.74
C ASP A 164 -6.62 -5.46 -5.58
N ALA A 165 -6.16 -6.26 -4.63
CA ALA A 165 -6.99 -6.77 -3.54
C ALA A 165 -7.47 -5.66 -2.59
N ILE A 166 -6.72 -4.54 -2.46
CA ILE A 166 -7.13 -3.38 -1.65
C ILE A 166 -8.34 -2.71 -2.31
N SER A 167 -8.19 -2.34 -3.57
CA SER A 167 -9.28 -1.68 -4.31
C SER A 167 -10.48 -2.58 -4.50
N ALA A 168 -10.27 -3.87 -4.78
CA ALA A 168 -11.37 -4.84 -4.89
C ALA A 168 -12.14 -4.96 -3.57
N GLY A 169 -11.42 -5.13 -2.44
CA GLY A 169 -12.04 -5.27 -1.13
C GLY A 169 -12.78 -4.00 -0.69
N ASN A 170 -12.19 -2.82 -0.85
CA ASN A 170 -12.83 -1.56 -0.48
C ASN A 170 -14.05 -1.24 -1.37
N THR A 171 -13.96 -1.49 -2.67
CA THR A 171 -15.09 -1.27 -3.59
C THR A 171 -16.24 -2.23 -3.27
N ILE A 172 -15.94 -3.48 -2.93
CA ILE A 172 -16.93 -4.46 -2.49
C ILE A 172 -17.49 -4.05 -1.12
N ALA A 173 -16.68 -3.61 -0.16
CA ALA A 173 -17.15 -3.11 1.12
C ALA A 173 -18.12 -1.92 0.96
N ALA A 174 -17.87 -1.03 -0.02
CA ALA A 174 -18.80 0.04 -0.37
C ALA A 174 -20.17 -0.50 -0.82
N TYR A 175 -20.17 -1.52 -1.66
CA TYR A 175 -21.40 -2.19 -2.09
C TYR A 175 -22.14 -2.86 -0.93
N LEU A 176 -21.39 -3.56 -0.04
CA LEU A 176 -21.97 -4.16 1.16
C LEU A 176 -22.59 -3.11 2.09
N ALA A 177 -21.97 -1.93 2.20
CA ALA A 177 -22.51 -0.81 2.96
C ALA A 177 -23.82 -0.27 2.34
N ALA A 178 -23.88 -0.16 1.01
CA ALA A 178 -25.06 0.31 0.30
C ALA A 178 -26.26 -0.66 0.43
N GLU A 179 -25.98 -1.97 0.47
CA GLU A 179 -26.99 -3.03 0.52
C GLU A 179 -27.25 -3.58 1.94
N ASP A 180 -26.58 -3.09 2.98
CA ASP A 180 -26.64 -3.60 4.37
C ASP A 180 -26.29 -5.10 4.47
N GLU A 181 -25.24 -5.54 3.75
CA GLU A 181 -24.83 -6.94 3.58
C GLU A 181 -23.43 -7.24 4.16
N PHE A 182 -22.97 -6.50 5.16
CA PHE A 182 -21.69 -6.76 5.82
C PHE A 182 -21.57 -8.20 6.33
N GLY A 183 -20.39 -8.81 6.17
CA GLY A 183 -20.09 -10.18 6.59
C GLY A 183 -20.63 -11.28 5.66
N ASN A 184 -21.29 -10.92 4.55
CA ASN A 184 -21.82 -11.89 3.58
C ASN A 184 -20.71 -12.38 2.63
N ARG A 185 -19.95 -13.36 3.07
CA ARG A 185 -18.77 -13.90 2.35
C ARG A 185 -19.13 -14.49 0.98
N GLU A 186 -20.26 -15.16 0.85
CA GLU A 186 -20.68 -15.74 -0.42
C GLU A 186 -20.95 -14.66 -1.46
N LEU A 187 -21.56 -13.55 -1.05
CA LEU A 187 -21.75 -12.38 -1.89
C LEU A 187 -20.38 -11.72 -2.23
N ILE A 188 -19.47 -11.61 -1.29
CA ILE A 188 -18.14 -11.05 -1.54
C ILE A 188 -17.42 -11.83 -2.65
N TRP A 189 -17.38 -13.15 -2.57
CA TRP A 189 -16.71 -13.98 -3.59
C TRP A 189 -17.38 -13.89 -4.97
N ASP A 190 -18.70 -13.90 -5.02
CA ASP A 190 -19.48 -13.68 -6.25
C ASP A 190 -19.20 -12.31 -6.87
N LEU A 191 -19.07 -11.26 -6.02
CA LEU A 191 -18.73 -9.91 -6.48
C LEU A 191 -17.29 -9.80 -6.98
N VAL A 192 -16.31 -10.47 -6.37
CA VAL A 192 -14.93 -10.53 -6.88
C VAL A 192 -14.93 -11.14 -8.29
N GLU A 193 -15.57 -12.28 -8.47
CA GLU A 193 -15.67 -12.97 -9.76
C GLU A 193 -16.38 -12.10 -10.82
N LYS A 194 -17.55 -11.55 -10.47
CA LYS A 194 -18.31 -10.65 -11.36
C LYS A 194 -17.52 -9.40 -11.76
N THR A 195 -16.77 -8.83 -10.82
CA THR A 195 -15.91 -7.66 -11.07
C THR A 195 -14.79 -8.00 -12.05
N ALA A 196 -14.15 -9.13 -11.86
CA ALA A 196 -13.09 -9.61 -12.75
C ALA A 196 -13.59 -9.83 -14.20
N HIS A 197 -14.79 -10.36 -14.33
CA HIS A 197 -15.43 -10.64 -15.63
C HIS A 197 -16.26 -9.47 -16.19
N ARG A 198 -16.44 -8.39 -15.41
CA ARG A 198 -17.30 -7.25 -15.75
C ARG A 198 -18.75 -7.68 -16.06
N GLU A 199 -19.32 -8.53 -15.22
CA GLU A 199 -20.66 -9.08 -15.37
C GLU A 199 -21.66 -8.47 -14.38
N GLY A 200 -22.81 -8.02 -14.88
CA GLY A 200 -23.87 -7.44 -14.04
C GLY A 200 -23.38 -6.25 -13.21
N VAL A 201 -23.57 -6.28 -11.90
CA VAL A 201 -23.09 -5.24 -10.98
C VAL A 201 -21.55 -5.19 -10.95
N GLY A 202 -20.87 -6.27 -11.24
CA GLY A 202 -19.40 -6.30 -11.32
C GLY A 202 -18.83 -5.39 -12.40
N ASP A 203 -19.56 -5.07 -13.45
CA ASP A 203 -19.14 -4.10 -14.47
C ASP A 203 -19.05 -2.68 -13.88
N GLN A 204 -20.00 -2.31 -13.02
CA GLN A 204 -19.98 -1.06 -12.28
C GLN A 204 -18.85 -1.06 -11.25
N LEU A 205 -18.74 -2.12 -10.42
CA LEU A 205 -17.69 -2.22 -9.38
C LEU A 205 -16.27 -2.15 -9.97
N ALA A 206 -16.06 -2.68 -11.17
CA ALA A 206 -14.78 -2.64 -11.87
C ALA A 206 -14.27 -1.22 -12.18
N GLU A 207 -15.12 -0.19 -12.11
CA GLU A 207 -14.73 1.21 -12.26
C GLU A 207 -14.02 1.79 -11.01
N GLY A 208 -14.20 1.16 -9.84
CA GLY A 208 -13.60 1.59 -8.57
C GLY A 208 -14.41 2.67 -7.86
N ILE A 209 -14.26 2.74 -6.53
CA ILE A 209 -15.10 3.55 -5.66
C ILE A 209 -15.06 5.05 -6.00
N GLY A 210 -13.91 5.57 -6.39
CA GLY A 210 -13.77 6.99 -6.75
C GLY A 210 -14.71 7.45 -7.86
N ARG A 211 -15.22 6.50 -8.68
CA ARG A 211 -16.15 6.81 -9.78
C ARG A 211 -17.59 6.42 -9.51
N ILE A 212 -17.84 5.45 -8.61
CA ILE A 212 -19.17 4.87 -8.43
C ILE A 212 -19.84 5.18 -7.09
N HIS A 213 -19.14 5.85 -6.17
CA HIS A 213 -19.62 6.13 -4.82
C HIS A 213 -20.98 6.87 -4.81
N GLU A 214 -21.16 7.83 -5.71
CA GLU A 214 -22.44 8.56 -5.83
C GLU A 214 -23.59 7.64 -6.27
N ASP A 215 -23.32 6.75 -7.23
CA ASP A 215 -24.31 5.79 -7.72
C ASP A 215 -24.70 4.78 -6.64
N LEU A 216 -23.77 4.42 -5.75
CA LEU A 216 -24.01 3.57 -4.60
C LEU A 216 -24.60 4.32 -3.39
N GLY A 217 -24.56 5.66 -3.39
CA GLY A 217 -25.04 6.47 -2.28
C GLY A 217 -24.18 6.37 -1.02
N VAL A 218 -22.87 6.13 -1.17
CA VAL A 218 -21.90 5.99 -0.07
C VAL A 218 -20.81 7.08 -0.14
N GLY A 219 -20.02 7.24 0.93
CA GLY A 219 -18.90 8.17 0.95
C GLY A 219 -17.80 7.78 -0.04
N ASN A 220 -17.08 8.78 -0.57
CA ASN A 220 -15.91 8.54 -1.42
C ASN A 220 -14.65 8.31 -0.57
N TRP A 221 -14.28 7.07 -0.34
CA TRP A 221 -13.03 6.72 0.35
C TRP A 221 -11.90 6.48 -0.65
N SER A 222 -11.56 7.54 -1.40
CA SER A 222 -10.41 7.54 -2.32
C SER A 222 -9.80 8.94 -2.47
N VAL A 223 -8.54 9.00 -2.89
CA VAL A 223 -7.86 10.22 -3.34
C VAL A 223 -7.33 9.96 -4.75
N LYS A 224 -7.57 10.89 -5.67
CA LYS A 224 -7.18 10.73 -7.09
C LYS A 224 -7.64 9.39 -7.70
N ASN A 225 -8.83 8.92 -7.30
CA ASN A 225 -9.44 7.62 -7.66
C ASN A 225 -8.66 6.38 -7.18
N MET A 226 -7.76 6.49 -6.22
CA MET A 226 -7.13 5.37 -5.54
C MET A 226 -7.73 5.21 -4.15
N ASP A 227 -8.26 4.03 -3.85
CA ASP A 227 -8.88 3.70 -2.57
C ASP A 227 -7.88 3.77 -1.43
N PHE A 228 -8.34 4.09 -0.20
CA PHE A 228 -7.48 4.12 0.96
C PHE A 228 -6.93 2.74 1.31
N ALA A 229 -5.72 2.74 1.82
CA ALA A 229 -5.10 1.60 2.46
C ALA A 229 -5.54 1.49 3.94
N ALA A 230 -5.08 0.45 4.64
CA ALA A 230 -5.52 0.12 6.00
C ALA A 230 -5.03 1.08 7.10
N HIS A 231 -4.15 2.01 6.77
CA HIS A 231 -3.58 2.95 7.75
C HIS A 231 -4.49 4.18 7.89
N GLU A 232 -5.18 4.27 9.02
CA GLU A 232 -6.26 5.23 9.27
C GLU A 232 -5.75 6.68 9.42
N GLY A 233 -6.00 7.51 8.41
CA GLY A 233 -5.54 8.90 8.39
C GLY A 233 -6.21 9.82 9.42
N ARG A 234 -7.39 9.47 9.94
CA ARG A 234 -8.03 10.22 11.04
C ARG A 234 -7.31 10.03 12.38
N LEU A 235 -6.48 8.98 12.50
CA LEU A 235 -5.56 8.75 13.61
C LEU A 235 -4.16 9.26 13.28
N LEU A 236 -3.63 8.88 12.11
CA LEU A 236 -2.24 9.08 11.67
C LEU A 236 -2.17 10.29 10.74
N HIS A 237 -1.99 11.49 11.31
CA HIS A 237 -2.12 12.75 10.55
C HIS A 237 -1.02 12.92 9.49
N GLY A 238 0.19 12.40 9.69
CA GLY A 238 1.24 12.42 8.68
C GLY A 238 0.95 11.44 7.53
N GLN A 239 0.35 10.28 7.84
CA GLN A 239 -0.15 9.38 6.80
C GLN A 239 -1.33 10.02 6.06
N ALA A 240 -2.20 10.80 6.73
CA ALA A 240 -3.25 11.57 6.09
C ALA A 240 -2.67 12.60 5.12
N LEU A 241 -1.64 13.36 5.52
CA LEU A 241 -0.94 14.29 4.64
C LEU A 241 -0.35 13.55 3.44
N SER A 242 0.31 12.41 3.66
CA SER A 242 0.84 11.56 2.59
C SER A 242 -0.25 11.13 1.60
N TYR A 243 -1.41 10.69 2.07
CA TYR A 243 -2.54 10.32 1.21
C TYR A 243 -3.04 11.49 0.36
N ALA A 244 -3.14 12.69 0.95
CA ALA A 244 -3.61 13.86 0.23
C ALA A 244 -2.67 14.24 -0.92
N VAL A 245 -1.37 14.38 -0.65
CA VAL A 245 -0.41 14.95 -1.61
C VAL A 245 0.24 13.93 -2.55
N ALA A 246 0.19 12.62 -2.23
CA ALA A 246 0.84 11.58 -3.02
C ALA A 246 0.39 11.62 -4.50
N ASN A 247 1.35 11.54 -5.41
CA ASN A 247 1.09 11.58 -6.85
C ASN A 247 0.22 10.42 -7.34
N ARG A 248 0.22 9.28 -6.62
CA ARG A 248 -0.59 8.09 -6.92
C ARG A 248 -1.97 8.12 -6.26
N GLY A 249 -2.23 9.04 -5.32
CA GLY A 249 -3.44 9.06 -4.51
C GLY A 249 -3.26 8.33 -3.17
N ALA A 250 -4.31 7.72 -2.61
CA ALA A 250 -4.30 7.14 -1.26
C ALA A 250 -3.46 5.85 -1.15
N ASP A 251 -2.16 5.94 -1.44
CA ASP A 251 -1.21 4.84 -1.39
C ASP A 251 -0.31 4.93 -0.15
N HIS A 252 -0.45 3.96 0.77
CA HIS A 252 0.36 3.89 1.99
C HIS A 252 1.85 3.65 1.73
N MET A 253 2.20 3.04 0.57
CA MET A 253 3.59 2.71 0.21
C MET A 253 4.33 3.85 -0.46
N TYR A 254 3.66 4.98 -0.76
CA TYR A 254 4.30 6.13 -1.39
C TYR A 254 5.37 6.77 -0.50
N ALA A 255 5.06 6.94 0.80
CA ALA A 255 6.01 7.43 1.82
C ALA A 255 6.20 6.46 2.99
N THR A 256 5.31 5.49 3.17
CA THR A 256 5.25 4.61 4.36
C THR A 256 5.22 5.41 5.67
N PHE A 257 4.53 6.58 5.69
CA PHE A 257 4.59 7.51 6.81
C PHE A 257 4.05 6.91 8.11
N TYR A 258 3.05 6.05 8.01
CA TYR A 258 2.48 5.30 9.15
C TYR A 258 3.54 4.63 10.03
N SER A 259 4.70 4.25 9.46
CA SER A 259 5.73 3.53 10.22
C SER A 259 6.44 4.39 11.28
N VAL A 260 6.43 5.71 11.13
CA VAL A 260 6.97 6.64 12.14
C VAL A 260 5.89 7.15 13.11
N GLU A 261 4.62 6.96 12.80
CA GLU A 261 3.50 7.32 13.66
C GLU A 261 2.98 6.14 14.49
N TYR A 262 3.11 4.91 14.00
CA TYR A 262 3.05 3.74 14.85
C TYR A 262 4.41 3.54 15.56
N PRO A 263 4.47 2.92 16.73
CA PRO A 263 5.74 2.61 17.41
C PRO A 263 6.46 1.44 16.71
N LEU A 264 6.77 1.60 15.41
CA LEU A 264 7.43 0.60 14.56
C LEU A 264 8.86 0.99 14.19
N VAL A 265 9.36 2.10 14.73
CA VAL A 265 10.72 2.62 14.53
C VAL A 265 11.35 2.92 15.88
N GLU A 266 12.65 3.24 15.91
CA GLU A 266 13.33 3.69 17.12
C GLU A 266 12.67 4.97 17.69
N GLU A 267 12.73 5.16 19.02
CA GLU A 267 12.02 6.22 19.73
C GLU A 267 12.38 7.64 19.23
N ASP A 268 13.61 7.84 18.79
CA ASP A 268 14.11 9.13 18.28
C ASP A 268 13.64 9.42 16.84
N GLU A 269 13.16 8.44 16.11
CA GLU A 269 12.55 8.58 14.79
C GLU A 269 11.02 8.68 14.83
N ALA A 270 10.41 8.29 15.95
CA ALA A 270 8.96 8.24 16.10
C ALA A 270 8.35 9.65 16.16
N MET A 271 7.17 9.79 15.59
CA MET A 271 6.39 11.03 15.60
C MET A 271 5.02 10.78 16.26
N GLU A 272 4.51 11.81 16.96
CA GLU A 272 3.16 11.75 17.51
C GLU A 272 2.13 11.53 16.38
N PRO A 273 1.19 10.59 16.52
CA PRO A 273 0.18 10.34 15.49
C PRO A 273 -0.66 11.58 15.15
N ALA A 274 -1.12 12.32 16.16
CA ALA A 274 -1.93 13.51 15.97
C ALA A 274 -1.10 14.78 15.73
N GLY A 275 -1.65 15.75 14.99
CA GLY A 275 -0.99 17.01 14.64
C GLY A 275 -0.09 16.89 13.41
N PHE A 276 0.41 18.04 12.92
CA PHE A 276 1.19 18.12 11.69
C PHE A 276 2.59 18.73 11.89
N GLU A 277 3.00 19.01 13.13
CA GLU A 277 4.30 19.64 13.41
C GLU A 277 5.45 18.76 12.89
N GLY A 278 6.31 19.33 12.02
CA GLY A 278 7.46 18.65 11.41
C GLY A 278 7.12 17.58 10.37
N LYS A 279 5.83 17.26 10.15
CA LYS A 279 5.45 16.14 9.28
C LYS A 279 5.63 16.42 7.80
N ALA A 280 5.50 17.67 7.36
CA ALA A 280 5.74 18.03 5.97
C ALA A 280 7.20 17.80 5.55
N GLU A 281 8.16 18.23 6.38
CA GLU A 281 9.59 17.99 6.15
C GLU A 281 9.91 16.49 6.15
N ARG A 282 9.44 15.77 7.18
CA ARG A 282 9.65 14.32 7.28
C ARG A 282 9.01 13.56 6.12
N LEU A 283 7.87 14.03 5.60
CA LEU A 283 7.20 13.41 4.46
C LEU A 283 8.06 13.52 3.19
N VAL A 284 8.64 14.69 2.93
CA VAL A 284 9.55 14.90 1.80
C VAL A 284 10.72 13.92 1.84
N GLU A 285 11.41 13.79 2.98
CA GLU A 285 12.53 12.85 3.16
C GLU A 285 12.10 11.40 2.86
N ARG A 286 10.94 11.01 3.37
CA ARG A 286 10.45 9.65 3.20
C ARG A 286 10.03 9.34 1.77
N GLU A 287 9.37 10.27 1.09
CA GLU A 287 9.00 10.12 -0.32
C GLU A 287 10.25 9.98 -1.21
N ASP A 288 11.28 10.79 -0.96
CA ASP A 288 12.53 10.73 -1.73
C ASP A 288 13.22 9.37 -1.56
N LEU A 289 13.28 8.86 -0.32
CA LEU A 289 13.82 7.53 -0.04
C LEU A 289 12.97 6.43 -0.68
N MET A 290 11.64 6.54 -0.62
CA MET A 290 10.75 5.54 -1.22
C MET A 290 10.81 5.57 -2.75
N ALA A 291 10.94 6.74 -3.36
CA ALA A 291 11.16 6.89 -4.80
C ALA A 291 12.53 6.33 -5.25
N LEU A 292 13.57 6.51 -4.43
CA LEU A 292 14.86 5.84 -4.64
C LEU A 292 14.70 4.30 -4.59
N ASN A 293 14.00 3.77 -3.59
CA ASN A 293 13.73 2.33 -3.47
C ASN A 293 12.97 1.79 -4.68
N ASP A 294 11.94 2.49 -5.13
CA ASP A 294 11.15 2.08 -6.31
C ASP A 294 12.00 2.11 -7.59
N SER A 295 12.84 3.13 -7.76
CA SER A 295 13.75 3.26 -8.91
C SER A 295 14.84 2.17 -8.92
N GLY A 296 15.34 1.81 -7.73
CA GLY A 296 16.36 0.78 -7.55
C GLY A 296 15.81 -0.63 -7.38
N VAL A 297 14.47 -0.80 -7.39
CA VAL A 297 13.78 -2.08 -7.13
C VAL A 297 14.17 -2.67 -5.76
N VAL A 298 14.38 -1.82 -4.78
CA VAL A 298 14.70 -2.22 -3.39
C VAL A 298 13.40 -2.49 -2.65
N CYS A 299 13.33 -3.64 -1.96
CA CYS A 299 12.15 -4.02 -1.19
C CYS A 299 11.91 -3.06 -0.02
N LYS A 300 10.67 -2.62 0.17
CA LYS A 300 10.28 -1.73 1.30
C LYS A 300 10.55 -2.36 2.68
N PHE A 301 10.49 -3.70 2.78
CA PHE A 301 10.81 -4.43 4.01
C PHE A 301 12.31 -4.65 4.24
N SER A 302 13.17 -4.17 3.34
CA SER A 302 14.62 -4.15 3.54
C SER A 302 15.12 -2.88 4.24
N ARG A 303 14.26 -1.94 4.58
CA ARG A 303 14.65 -0.64 5.18
C ARG A 303 15.54 -0.78 6.41
N ASP A 304 15.28 -1.78 7.26
CA ASP A 304 16.06 -2.03 8.48
C ASP A 304 17.46 -2.63 8.19
N PHE A 305 17.68 -3.07 6.96
CA PHE A 305 18.93 -3.66 6.49
C PHE A 305 19.69 -2.77 5.52
N MET A 306 19.09 -1.67 5.04
CA MET A 306 19.64 -0.78 4.03
C MET A 306 20.07 0.55 4.66
N THR A 307 21.35 0.62 5.04
CA THR A 307 21.96 1.87 5.52
C THR A 307 22.43 2.75 4.35
N PRO A 308 22.67 4.06 4.55
CA PRO A 308 23.25 4.93 3.53
C PRO A 308 24.48 4.33 2.83
N GLU A 309 25.41 3.76 3.60
CA GLU A 309 26.63 3.14 3.05
C GLU A 309 26.32 1.91 2.17
N ARG A 310 25.25 1.18 2.48
CA ARG A 310 24.80 0.04 1.67
C ARG A 310 24.16 0.49 0.37
N TYR A 311 23.43 1.62 0.38
CA TYR A 311 22.94 2.24 -0.86
C TYR A 311 24.09 2.72 -1.73
N GLU A 312 25.07 3.44 -1.16
CA GLU A 312 26.26 3.90 -1.89
C GLU A 312 27.00 2.74 -2.54
N LEU A 313 27.19 1.66 -1.80
CA LEU A 313 27.86 0.47 -2.31
C LEU A 313 27.06 -0.24 -3.41
N LEU A 314 25.72 -0.31 -3.26
CA LEU A 314 24.86 -0.99 -4.22
C LEU A 314 24.76 -0.24 -5.55
N PHE A 315 24.71 1.10 -5.49
CA PHE A 315 24.49 1.94 -6.66
C PHE A 315 25.73 2.66 -7.18
N ASP A 316 26.89 2.50 -6.51
CA ASP A 316 28.17 3.15 -6.83
C ASP A 316 28.01 4.68 -6.96
N ALA A 317 27.30 5.31 -6.01
CA ALA A 317 27.02 6.74 -5.99
C ALA A 317 26.86 7.22 -4.54
N ASP A 318 27.10 8.50 -4.30
CA ASP A 318 26.89 9.16 -3.01
C ASP A 318 25.41 9.12 -2.59
N PHE A 319 25.13 8.87 -1.32
CA PHE A 319 23.74 8.70 -0.84
C PHE A 319 22.89 9.96 -1.02
N GLU A 320 23.46 11.15 -0.85
CA GLU A 320 22.76 12.41 -1.10
C GLU A 320 22.41 12.59 -2.59
N GLU A 321 23.28 12.15 -3.50
CA GLU A 321 23.00 12.14 -4.93
C GLU A 321 21.87 11.16 -5.28
N LEU A 322 21.83 10.03 -4.60
CA LEU A 322 20.76 9.03 -4.74
C LEU A 322 19.41 9.57 -4.23
N LEU A 323 19.38 10.20 -3.06
CA LEU A 323 18.18 10.86 -2.55
C LEU A 323 17.71 11.99 -3.46
N ALA A 324 18.63 12.79 -4.00
CA ALA A 324 18.31 13.81 -4.99
C ALA A 324 17.69 13.22 -6.28
N ALA A 325 18.05 11.98 -6.65
CA ALA A 325 17.38 11.27 -7.74
C ALA A 325 15.94 10.88 -7.37
N GLY A 326 15.70 10.47 -6.13
CA GLY A 326 14.35 10.25 -5.59
C GLY A 326 13.51 11.51 -5.65
N ALA A 327 14.03 12.64 -5.15
CA ALA A 327 13.36 13.95 -5.18
C ALA A 327 12.97 14.37 -6.60
N ARG A 328 13.89 14.18 -7.58
CA ARG A 328 13.59 14.44 -9.00
C ARG A 328 12.48 13.55 -9.53
N THR A 329 12.43 12.29 -9.11
CA THR A 329 11.37 11.35 -9.51
C THR A 329 10.01 11.83 -9.03
N VAL A 330 9.87 12.18 -7.74
CA VAL A 330 8.62 12.73 -7.16
C VAL A 330 8.18 14.00 -7.89
N THR A 331 9.14 14.90 -8.18
CA THR A 331 8.88 16.16 -8.90
C THR A 331 8.40 15.91 -10.34
N LEU A 332 9.00 14.95 -11.04
CA LEU A 332 8.57 14.57 -12.40
C LEU A 332 7.19 13.93 -12.42
N GLU A 333 6.88 13.07 -11.45
CA GLU A 333 5.53 12.48 -11.29
C GLU A 333 4.49 13.57 -11.06
N ARG A 334 4.77 14.55 -10.18
CA ARG A 334 3.88 15.68 -9.94
C ARG A 334 3.68 16.53 -11.20
N HIS A 335 4.75 16.89 -11.87
CA HIS A 335 4.68 17.63 -13.13
C HIS A 335 3.85 16.89 -14.18
N PHE A 336 4.02 15.58 -14.29
CA PHE A 336 3.24 14.75 -15.20
C PHE A 336 1.73 14.78 -14.85
N ASN A 337 1.38 14.78 -13.58
CA ASN A 337 0.01 14.93 -13.11
C ASN A 337 -0.54 16.33 -13.40
N ASN A 338 0.24 17.40 -13.15
CA ASN A 338 -0.17 18.76 -13.47
C ASN A 338 -0.51 18.92 -14.96
N GLN A 339 0.26 18.29 -15.88
CA GLN A 339 -0.06 18.30 -17.31
C GLN A 339 -1.38 17.61 -17.66
N ARG A 340 -1.99 16.88 -16.74
CA ARG A 340 -3.29 16.20 -16.85
C ARG A 340 -4.40 16.92 -16.08
N GLY A 341 -4.09 18.05 -15.48
CA GLY A 341 -5.03 18.89 -14.77
C GLY A 341 -5.20 18.56 -13.30
N PHE A 342 -4.31 17.75 -12.71
CA PHE A 342 -4.27 17.55 -11.27
C PHE A 342 -3.50 18.68 -10.59
N ASP A 343 -4.07 19.25 -9.54
CA ASP A 343 -3.49 20.35 -8.76
C ASP A 343 -3.89 20.25 -7.27
N VAL A 344 -3.87 21.37 -6.55
CA VAL A 344 -4.24 21.42 -5.11
C VAL A 344 -5.68 20.98 -4.85
N ASP A 345 -6.58 21.14 -5.82
CA ASP A 345 -7.99 20.74 -5.65
C ASP A 345 -8.15 19.20 -5.61
N ASP A 346 -7.15 18.45 -6.08
CA ASP A 346 -7.11 16.98 -6.01
C ASP A 346 -6.37 16.47 -4.76
N ASP A 347 -5.68 17.34 -4.03
CA ASP A 347 -4.94 17.01 -2.80
C ASP A 347 -5.86 17.14 -1.58
N ARG A 348 -6.98 16.42 -1.60
CA ARG A 348 -8.08 16.50 -0.63
C ARG A 348 -8.37 15.14 0.01
N LEU A 349 -8.87 15.19 1.23
CA LEU A 349 -9.34 13.98 1.95
C LEU A 349 -10.86 14.05 2.20
N PRO A 350 -11.58 12.93 2.11
CA PRO A 350 -13.03 12.91 2.36
C PRO A 350 -13.40 13.26 3.81
N TYR A 351 -12.43 13.23 4.73
CA TYR A 351 -12.56 13.52 6.16
C TYR A 351 -11.74 14.75 6.60
N GLU A 352 -11.38 15.63 5.68
CA GLU A 352 -10.54 16.81 5.98
C GLU A 352 -11.13 17.72 7.05
N GLU A 353 -12.46 17.73 7.25
CA GLU A 353 -13.13 18.47 8.32
C GLU A 353 -12.73 17.99 9.72
N GLU A 354 -12.28 16.75 9.86
CA GLU A 354 -11.72 16.19 11.10
C GLU A 354 -10.25 16.58 11.32
N LEU A 355 -9.60 17.20 10.33
CA LEU A 355 -8.18 17.54 10.31
C LEU A 355 -7.96 19.05 10.07
N PRO A 356 -8.30 19.93 11.03
CA PRO A 356 -8.41 21.38 10.81
C PRO A 356 -7.12 22.08 10.34
N SER A 357 -5.94 21.46 10.52
CA SER A 357 -4.64 22.00 10.07
C SER A 357 -4.08 21.28 8.83
N LEU A 358 -4.87 20.46 8.15
CA LEU A 358 -4.41 19.74 6.96
C LEU A 358 -4.01 20.70 5.84
N GLY A 359 -4.78 21.78 5.61
CA GLY A 359 -4.47 22.79 4.59
C GLY A 359 -3.10 23.43 4.81
N ASP A 360 -2.82 23.88 6.05
CA ASP A 360 -1.53 24.47 6.43
C ASP A 360 -0.37 23.46 6.23
N ALA A 361 -0.63 22.17 6.49
CA ALA A 361 0.36 21.10 6.30
C ALA A 361 0.64 20.83 4.81
N ILE A 362 -0.37 20.90 3.95
CA ILE A 362 -0.22 20.79 2.49
C ILE A 362 0.57 22.00 1.94
N GLU A 363 0.27 23.22 2.39
CA GLU A 363 1.04 24.40 2.02
C GLU A 363 2.51 24.26 2.44
N SER A 364 2.77 23.82 3.67
CA SER A 364 4.13 23.56 4.17
C SER A 364 4.85 22.50 3.33
N TYR A 365 4.15 21.43 2.91
CA TYR A 365 4.72 20.41 2.04
C TYR A 365 5.12 20.97 0.67
N TYR A 366 4.27 21.81 0.05
CA TYR A 366 4.62 22.47 -1.23
C TYR A 366 5.82 23.40 -1.09
N GLU A 367 5.91 24.16 0.01
CA GLU A 367 7.07 25.00 0.31
C GLU A 367 8.36 24.16 0.39
N GLN A 368 8.33 23.02 1.11
CA GLN A 368 9.48 22.11 1.23
C GLN A 368 9.89 21.51 -0.13
N ARG A 369 8.91 21.22 -1.01
CA ARG A 369 9.14 20.73 -2.36
C ARG A 369 9.60 21.82 -3.34
N GLY A 370 9.46 23.10 -2.99
CA GLY A 370 9.69 24.24 -3.89
C GLY A 370 8.64 24.31 -5.00
N TRP A 371 7.41 23.86 -4.73
CA TRP A 371 6.29 23.94 -5.65
C TRP A 371 5.46 25.22 -5.43
N ASN A 372 4.58 25.56 -6.36
CA ASN A 372 3.68 26.69 -6.21
C ASN A 372 2.55 26.39 -5.22
N GLU A 373 1.89 27.43 -4.69
CA GLU A 373 0.77 27.34 -3.76
C GLU A 373 -0.42 26.51 -4.29
N ASP A 374 -0.58 26.46 -5.62
CA ASP A 374 -1.59 25.65 -6.31
C ASP A 374 -1.15 24.20 -6.54
N GLY A 375 -0.03 23.77 -5.94
CA GLY A 375 0.51 22.43 -6.09
C GLY A 375 1.12 22.13 -7.45
N THR A 376 1.34 23.15 -8.30
CA THR A 376 2.01 22.97 -9.59
C THR A 376 3.53 23.06 -9.46
N VAL A 377 4.24 22.30 -10.27
CA VAL A 377 5.71 22.31 -10.32
C VAL A 377 6.18 23.45 -11.20
N PRO A 378 6.96 24.44 -10.68
CA PRO A 378 7.51 25.52 -11.50
C PRO A 378 8.61 24.98 -12.43
N GLU A 379 8.78 25.61 -13.61
CA GLU A 379 9.81 25.22 -14.60
C GLU A 379 11.22 25.17 -13.99
N SER A 380 11.51 26.04 -13.02
CA SER A 380 12.81 26.08 -12.31
C SER A 380 13.11 24.86 -11.43
N ALA A 381 12.09 24.11 -11.03
CA ALA A 381 12.23 22.89 -10.22
C ALA A 381 12.32 21.61 -11.08
N LEU A 382 12.08 21.73 -12.39
CA LEU A 382 12.21 20.57 -13.27
C LEU A 382 13.68 20.21 -13.49
N PRO A 383 14.02 18.92 -13.47
CA PRO A 383 15.37 18.47 -13.78
C PRO A 383 15.73 18.81 -15.24
N VAL A 384 16.93 19.39 -15.43
CA VAL A 384 17.45 19.81 -16.74
C VAL A 384 17.98 18.60 -17.51
#